data_a1de443bcf5dba473641ce5a05aa69dc
#
_entry.id   a1de443bcf5dba473641ce5a05aa69dc
#
_cell.length_a   1.000
_cell.length_b   1.000
_cell.length_c   1.000
_cell.angle_alpha   90.00
_cell.angle_beta   90.00
_cell.angle_gamma   90.00
#
_symmetry.space_group_name_H-M   'P 1'
#
loop_
_entity.id
_entity.type
_entity.pdbx_description
1 polymer ?
#
loop_
_entity_poly.entity_id
_entity_poly.type
_entity_poly.pdbx_seq_one_letter_code
_entity_poly.pdbx_strand_id
1 'polypeptide(L)'
;MDMEGKGNAEEASRLFLQAWNEATNDFEKYIAAYFVARHQDNVPDKLKWLETALQFALNVNNEAVVSAFPGLYLKIAKCYEDLGDVDNAKKNFELANSFSGDPSDKGPFYHGTKADLQVGDLLTPGGSSNYQPELIMNHIYFTALVNGAGLAAALAKGDRHERVYVVEPTGSFENDPNVTDKKFPGNPTRSYRSQAPLKIVGEVTDWVRQTPEQLQTWREKLAISRGEIIN
;
A
#
# COMPACT_ATOMS: atom_id res chain seq x y z
N MET A 1 -8.51 -7.51 -11.78
CA MET A 1 -8.96 -6.84 -10.54
C MET A 1 -10.48 -6.94 -10.37
N ASP A 2 -11.30 -6.30 -11.21
CA ASP A 2 -12.76 -6.37 -11.06
C ASP A 2 -13.32 -7.80 -11.25
N MET A 3 -12.74 -8.58 -12.15
CA MET A 3 -13.14 -9.98 -12.37
C MET A 3 -12.72 -10.90 -11.23
N GLU A 4 -11.54 -10.68 -10.62
CA GLU A 4 -11.17 -11.37 -9.37
C GLU A 4 -12.17 -11.09 -8.25
N GLY A 5 -12.51 -9.81 -8.03
CA GLY A 5 -13.47 -9.40 -7.01
C GLY A 5 -14.89 -9.98 -7.23
N LYS A 6 -15.22 -10.33 -8.48
CA LYS A 6 -16.46 -11.00 -8.86
C LYS A 6 -16.37 -12.54 -8.84
N GLY A 7 -15.21 -13.10 -8.44
CA GLY A 7 -14.99 -14.55 -8.39
C GLY A 7 -14.75 -15.20 -9.76
N ASN A 8 -14.50 -14.41 -10.81
CA ASN A 8 -14.21 -14.94 -12.16
C ASN A 8 -12.68 -15.03 -12.38
N ALA A 9 -12.06 -16.06 -11.80
CA ALA A 9 -10.62 -16.26 -11.82
C ALA A 9 -10.07 -16.55 -13.23
N GLU A 10 -10.80 -17.27 -14.07
CA GLU A 10 -10.39 -17.62 -15.44
C GLU A 10 -10.30 -16.37 -16.32
N GLU A 11 -11.32 -15.53 -16.30
CA GLU A 11 -11.34 -14.29 -17.05
C GLU A 11 -10.29 -13.30 -16.52
N ALA A 12 -10.07 -13.26 -15.21
CA ALA A 12 -9.01 -12.45 -14.60
C ALA A 12 -7.63 -12.90 -15.12
N SER A 13 -7.35 -14.20 -15.13
CA SER A 13 -6.09 -14.76 -15.65
C SER A 13 -5.87 -14.39 -17.12
N ARG A 14 -6.91 -14.53 -17.95
CA ARG A 14 -6.85 -14.15 -19.37
C ARG A 14 -6.52 -12.67 -19.56
N LEU A 15 -7.17 -11.78 -18.79
CA LEU A 15 -6.92 -10.34 -18.86
C LEU A 15 -5.52 -9.95 -18.37
N PHE A 16 -4.96 -10.63 -17.38
CA PHE A 16 -3.58 -10.36 -16.94
C PHE A 16 -2.55 -10.82 -17.97
N LEU A 17 -2.76 -11.94 -18.65
CA LEU A 17 -1.92 -12.36 -19.79
C LEU A 17 -2.03 -11.38 -20.95
N GLN A 18 -3.21 -10.86 -21.24
CA GLN A 18 -3.38 -9.82 -22.25
C GLN A 18 -2.60 -8.56 -21.85
N ALA A 19 -2.74 -8.10 -20.60
CA ALA A 19 -1.97 -6.94 -20.09
C ALA A 19 -0.45 -7.16 -20.20
N TRP A 20 0.05 -8.37 -19.95
CA TRP A 20 1.44 -8.72 -20.16
C TRP A 20 1.88 -8.56 -21.62
N ASN A 21 1.06 -9.02 -22.57
CA ASN A 21 1.37 -8.94 -24.00
C ASN A 21 1.34 -7.48 -24.52
N GLU A 22 0.44 -6.66 -23.96
CA GLU A 22 0.27 -5.25 -24.35
C GLU A 22 1.23 -4.30 -23.61
N ALA A 23 1.88 -4.75 -22.54
CA ALA A 23 2.78 -3.93 -21.72
C ALA A 23 3.97 -3.39 -22.56
N THR A 24 4.24 -2.09 -22.44
CA THR A 24 5.20 -1.35 -23.25
C THR A 24 6.45 -0.91 -22.49
N ASN A 25 6.43 -0.97 -21.16
CA ASN A 25 7.53 -0.56 -20.29
C ASN A 25 7.71 -1.54 -19.10
N ASP A 26 8.83 -1.41 -18.41
CA ASP A 26 9.21 -2.33 -17.33
C ASP A 26 8.23 -2.30 -16.15
N PHE A 27 7.62 -1.15 -15.84
CA PHE A 27 6.62 -1.06 -14.78
C PHE A 27 5.36 -1.87 -15.13
N GLU A 28 4.84 -1.71 -16.35
CA GLU A 28 3.68 -2.48 -16.83
C GLU A 28 3.99 -3.98 -16.88
N LYS A 29 5.19 -4.36 -17.39
CA LYS A 29 5.66 -5.75 -17.39
C LYS A 29 5.72 -6.33 -15.98
N TYR A 30 6.29 -5.61 -15.02
CA TYR A 30 6.37 -6.00 -13.63
C TYR A 30 4.97 -6.29 -13.05
N ILE A 31 4.06 -5.31 -13.17
CA ILE A 31 2.71 -5.44 -12.61
C ILE A 31 1.94 -6.60 -13.26
N ALA A 32 1.99 -6.71 -14.59
CA ALA A 32 1.30 -7.78 -15.31
C ALA A 32 1.85 -9.16 -14.92
N ALA A 33 3.18 -9.35 -14.89
CA ALA A 33 3.81 -10.60 -14.48
C ALA A 33 3.44 -11.01 -13.04
N TYR A 34 3.41 -10.04 -12.11
CA TYR A 34 2.99 -10.29 -10.73
C TYR A 34 1.56 -10.83 -10.65
N PHE A 35 0.62 -10.23 -11.39
CA PHE A 35 -0.77 -10.71 -11.40
C PHE A 35 -0.93 -12.03 -12.15
N VAL A 36 -0.16 -12.28 -13.20
CA VAL A 36 -0.13 -13.60 -13.85
C VAL A 36 0.35 -14.67 -12.86
N ALA A 37 1.40 -14.39 -12.07
CA ALA A 37 1.91 -15.31 -11.06
C ALA A 37 0.85 -15.70 -10.02
N ARG A 38 -0.03 -14.77 -9.63
CA ARG A 38 -1.11 -15.02 -8.65
C ARG A 38 -2.13 -16.05 -9.11
N HIS A 39 -2.28 -16.22 -10.42
CA HIS A 39 -3.24 -17.13 -11.05
C HIS A 39 -2.60 -18.42 -11.58
N GLN A 40 -1.36 -18.72 -11.19
CA GLN A 40 -0.74 -19.99 -11.52
C GLN A 40 -1.10 -21.06 -10.48
N ASP A 41 -1.60 -22.19 -10.95
CA ASP A 41 -1.99 -23.32 -10.09
C ASP A 41 -0.79 -24.15 -9.63
N ASN A 42 0.29 -24.19 -10.42
CA ASN A 42 1.49 -24.93 -10.08
C ASN A 42 2.64 -24.02 -9.64
N VAL A 43 3.47 -24.53 -8.73
CA VAL A 43 4.58 -23.79 -8.14
C VAL A 43 5.66 -23.41 -9.15
N PRO A 44 6.10 -24.27 -10.10
CA PRO A 44 7.10 -23.92 -11.09
C PRO A 44 6.71 -22.72 -11.96
N ASP A 45 5.49 -22.70 -12.48
CA ASP A 45 5.02 -21.57 -13.30
C ASP A 45 4.84 -20.31 -12.47
N LYS A 46 4.34 -20.42 -11.24
CA LYS A 46 4.24 -19.31 -10.30
C LYS A 46 5.61 -18.69 -10.01
N LEU A 47 6.62 -19.53 -9.73
CA LEU A 47 7.99 -19.09 -9.49
C LEU A 47 8.53 -18.33 -10.70
N LYS A 48 8.43 -18.91 -11.89
CA LYS A 48 8.88 -18.29 -13.14
C LYS A 48 8.28 -16.89 -13.34
N TRP A 49 6.98 -16.72 -13.09
CA TRP A 49 6.33 -15.42 -13.25
C TRP A 49 6.70 -14.43 -12.15
N LEU A 50 6.94 -14.90 -10.91
CA LEU A 50 7.43 -14.04 -9.84
C LEU A 50 8.87 -13.56 -10.10
N GLU A 51 9.75 -14.42 -10.60
CA GLU A 51 11.10 -14.05 -11.00
C GLU A 51 11.08 -13.06 -12.18
N THR A 52 10.20 -13.28 -13.15
CA THR A 52 9.97 -12.33 -14.24
C THR A 52 9.51 -10.98 -13.71
N ALA A 53 8.55 -10.96 -12.79
CA ALA A 53 8.10 -9.72 -12.16
C ALA A 53 9.25 -9.00 -11.44
N LEU A 54 10.07 -9.73 -10.67
CA LEU A 54 11.22 -9.17 -9.96
C LEU A 54 12.25 -8.59 -10.93
N GLN A 55 12.55 -9.28 -12.04
CA GLN A 55 13.48 -8.81 -13.05
C GLN A 55 13.08 -7.45 -13.62
N PHE A 56 11.81 -7.27 -13.97
CA PHE A 56 11.31 -5.99 -14.45
C PHE A 56 11.23 -4.93 -13.36
N ALA A 57 10.82 -5.32 -12.15
CA ALA A 57 10.75 -4.42 -11.00
C ALA A 57 12.11 -3.78 -10.66
N LEU A 58 13.20 -4.53 -10.77
CA LEU A 58 14.57 -4.05 -10.51
C LEU A 58 15.02 -2.94 -11.49
N ASN A 59 14.41 -2.84 -12.67
CA ASN A 59 14.69 -1.78 -13.63
C ASN A 59 13.90 -0.50 -13.35
N VAL A 60 12.92 -0.54 -12.46
CA VAL A 60 12.03 0.59 -12.16
C VAL A 60 12.52 1.35 -10.94
N ASN A 61 13.04 2.57 -11.15
CA ASN A 61 13.45 3.44 -10.05
C ASN A 61 12.24 4.22 -9.50
N ASN A 62 11.43 3.55 -8.66
CA ASN A 62 10.21 4.10 -8.06
C ASN A 62 10.00 3.53 -6.65
N GLU A 63 9.80 4.39 -5.65
CA GLU A 63 9.59 4.00 -4.25
C GLU A 63 8.44 2.98 -4.06
N ALA A 64 7.35 3.14 -4.80
CA ALA A 64 6.23 2.20 -4.75
C ALA A 64 6.64 0.79 -5.21
N VAL A 65 7.57 0.69 -6.18
CA VAL A 65 8.10 -0.60 -6.66
C VAL A 65 9.13 -1.15 -5.69
N VAL A 66 10.01 -0.31 -5.15
CA VAL A 66 11.01 -0.71 -4.14
C VAL A 66 10.30 -1.29 -2.90
N SER A 67 9.18 -0.70 -2.48
CA SER A 67 8.38 -1.20 -1.35
C SER A 67 7.81 -2.61 -1.58
N ALA A 68 7.78 -3.10 -2.83
CA ALA A 68 7.30 -4.45 -3.16
C ALA A 68 8.37 -5.53 -3.07
N PHE A 69 9.67 -5.16 -3.06
CA PHE A 69 10.77 -6.13 -3.07
C PHE A 69 10.70 -7.13 -1.91
N PRO A 70 10.47 -6.74 -0.64
CA PRO A 70 10.34 -7.71 0.44
C PRO A 70 9.28 -8.77 0.16
N GLY A 71 8.09 -8.33 -0.27
CA GLY A 71 6.97 -9.21 -0.60
C GLY A 71 7.25 -10.13 -1.80
N LEU A 72 7.95 -9.63 -2.83
CA LEU A 72 8.36 -10.42 -3.99
C LEU A 72 9.36 -11.51 -3.59
N TYR A 73 10.43 -11.14 -2.87
CA TYR A 73 11.44 -12.10 -2.41
C TYR A 73 10.84 -13.16 -1.49
N LEU A 74 9.92 -12.76 -0.57
CA LEU A 74 9.21 -13.73 0.29
C LEU A 74 8.39 -14.73 -0.51
N LYS A 75 7.66 -14.29 -1.55
CA LYS A 75 6.88 -15.17 -2.41
C LYS A 75 7.77 -16.12 -3.23
N ILE A 76 8.90 -15.63 -3.75
CA ILE A 76 9.90 -16.43 -4.47
C ILE A 76 10.54 -17.47 -3.52
N ALA A 77 10.94 -17.03 -2.31
CA ALA A 77 11.48 -17.93 -1.30
C ALA A 77 10.52 -19.08 -0.97
N LYS A 78 9.24 -18.75 -0.81
CA LYS A 78 8.19 -19.74 -0.55
C LYS A 78 8.03 -20.74 -1.69
N CYS A 79 8.09 -20.30 -2.94
CA CYS A 79 8.06 -21.21 -4.08
C CYS A 79 9.27 -22.14 -4.11
N TYR A 80 10.48 -21.66 -3.82
CA TYR A 80 11.66 -22.50 -3.71
C TYR A 80 11.56 -23.50 -2.55
N GLU A 81 11.01 -23.08 -1.40
CA GLU A 81 10.75 -23.97 -0.27
C GLU A 81 9.79 -25.10 -0.66
N ASP A 82 8.67 -24.77 -1.33
CA ASP A 82 7.68 -25.74 -1.81
C ASP A 82 8.27 -26.71 -2.86
N LEU A 83 9.31 -26.29 -3.60
CA LEU A 83 10.05 -27.13 -4.56
C LEU A 83 11.20 -27.92 -3.92
N GLY A 84 11.47 -27.74 -2.64
CA GLY A 84 12.58 -28.39 -1.92
C GLY A 84 13.96 -27.78 -2.18
N ASP A 85 14.04 -26.63 -2.84
CA ASP A 85 15.31 -25.90 -3.08
C ASP A 85 15.61 -24.98 -1.88
N VAL A 86 16.17 -25.59 -0.83
CA VAL A 86 16.44 -24.93 0.45
C VAL A 86 17.43 -23.77 0.31
N ASP A 87 18.43 -23.92 -0.57
CA ASP A 87 19.48 -22.91 -0.72
C ASP A 87 18.94 -21.62 -1.37
N ASN A 88 18.17 -21.74 -2.44
CA ASN A 88 17.52 -20.61 -3.07
C ASN A 88 16.41 -20.03 -2.19
N ALA A 89 15.65 -20.84 -1.45
CA ALA A 89 14.69 -20.36 -0.47
C ALA A 89 15.36 -19.47 0.58
N LYS A 90 16.44 -19.96 1.21
CA LYS A 90 17.20 -19.20 2.22
C LYS A 90 17.73 -17.88 1.68
N LYS A 91 18.36 -17.91 0.50
CA LYS A 91 18.89 -16.70 -0.16
C LYS A 91 17.80 -15.63 -0.37
N ASN A 92 16.62 -16.04 -0.82
CA ASN A 92 15.52 -15.09 -1.05
C ASN A 92 14.90 -14.59 0.26
N PHE A 93 14.85 -15.41 1.34
CA PHE A 93 14.48 -14.91 2.68
C PHE A 93 15.48 -13.89 3.22
N GLU A 94 16.77 -14.09 3.03
CA GLU A 94 17.82 -13.13 3.42
C GLU A 94 17.68 -11.81 2.64
N LEU A 95 17.40 -11.88 1.33
CA LEU A 95 17.14 -10.71 0.51
C LEU A 95 15.89 -9.97 0.98
N ALA A 96 14.78 -10.66 1.25
CA ALA A 96 13.57 -10.04 1.78
C ALA A 96 13.86 -9.28 3.08
N ASN A 97 14.62 -9.90 3.99
CA ASN A 97 14.98 -9.29 5.27
C ASN A 97 15.94 -8.11 5.13
N SER A 98 16.74 -8.04 4.05
CA SER A 98 17.66 -6.90 3.81
C SER A 98 16.92 -5.59 3.52
N PHE A 99 15.65 -5.68 3.10
CA PHE A 99 14.75 -4.53 2.93
C PHE A 99 13.94 -4.21 4.21
N SER A 100 14.17 -4.97 5.31
CA SER A 100 13.54 -4.69 6.60
C SER A 100 14.15 -3.44 7.21
N GLY A 101 13.36 -2.42 7.42
CA GLY A 101 13.80 -1.13 7.98
C GLY A 101 12.77 -0.05 7.71
N ASP A 102 13.09 1.17 8.16
CA ASP A 102 12.26 2.33 7.87
C ASP A 102 12.17 2.52 6.34
N PRO A 103 11.00 2.87 5.80
CA PRO A 103 10.84 3.20 4.39
C PRO A 103 11.83 4.29 3.97
N SER A 104 12.39 4.16 2.75
CA SER A 104 13.34 5.14 2.19
C SER A 104 12.68 6.42 1.70
N ASP A 105 11.34 6.47 1.71
CA ASP A 105 10.56 7.62 1.27
C ASP A 105 10.86 8.85 2.13
N LYS A 106 11.25 9.94 1.46
CA LYS A 106 11.63 11.21 2.09
C LYS A 106 10.51 12.23 2.11
N GLY A 107 9.32 11.86 1.69
CA GLY A 107 8.17 12.74 1.60
C GLY A 107 8.20 13.67 0.36
N PRO A 108 7.50 14.81 0.41
CA PRO A 108 6.76 15.33 1.57
C PRO A 108 5.63 14.40 2.02
N PHE A 109 5.29 14.46 3.31
CA PHE A 109 4.22 13.64 3.88
C PHE A 109 3.01 14.50 4.25
N TYR A 110 1.83 13.86 4.20
CA TYR A 110 0.54 14.52 4.40
C TYR A 110 -0.35 13.72 5.34
N HIS A 111 -1.10 14.43 6.17
CA HIS A 111 -2.14 13.85 7.03
C HIS A 111 -3.47 14.54 6.76
N GLY A 112 -4.51 13.76 6.47
CA GLY A 112 -5.85 14.23 6.22
C GLY A 112 -6.74 14.10 7.45
N THR A 113 -7.40 15.19 7.87
CA THR A 113 -8.23 15.22 9.08
C THR A 113 -9.30 16.30 9.00
N LYS A 114 -10.21 16.33 9.98
CA LYS A 114 -11.12 17.46 10.25
C LYS A 114 -10.75 18.22 11.53
N ALA A 115 -9.64 17.87 12.17
CA ALA A 115 -9.12 18.62 13.30
C ALA A 115 -8.55 19.95 12.84
N ASP A 116 -8.73 21.01 13.67
CA ASP A 116 -8.14 22.33 13.44
C ASP A 116 -6.84 22.41 14.21
N LEU A 117 -5.72 22.29 13.49
CA LEU A 117 -4.36 22.20 14.03
C LEU A 117 -3.51 23.37 13.54
N GLN A 118 -2.48 23.71 14.27
CA GLN A 118 -1.56 24.79 13.95
C GLN A 118 -0.17 24.23 13.62
N VAL A 119 0.60 24.99 12.85
CA VAL A 119 2.03 24.67 12.64
C VAL A 119 2.74 24.58 13.98
N GLY A 120 3.46 23.48 14.19
CA GLY A 120 4.13 23.15 15.44
C GLY A 120 3.37 22.18 16.33
N ASP A 121 2.07 21.96 16.12
CA ASP A 121 1.29 20.96 16.83
C ASP A 121 1.82 19.55 16.55
N LEU A 122 1.60 18.66 17.53
CA LEU A 122 1.94 17.24 17.44
C LEU A 122 0.66 16.41 17.35
N LEU A 123 0.54 15.64 16.27
CA LEU A 123 -0.45 14.58 16.12
C LEU A 123 0.12 13.31 16.79
N THR A 124 -0.53 12.86 17.86
CA THR A 124 -0.12 11.68 18.61
C THR A 124 -1.02 10.48 18.31
N PRO A 125 -0.49 9.24 18.36
CA PRO A 125 -1.33 8.03 18.42
C PRO A 125 -2.30 8.07 19.60
N GLY A 126 -3.28 7.15 19.61
CA GLY A 126 -4.27 7.04 20.71
C GLY A 126 -5.65 7.60 20.36
N GLY A 127 -5.84 8.08 19.12
CA GLY A 127 -7.17 8.43 18.63
C GLY A 127 -8.01 7.21 18.27
N SER A 128 -9.35 7.35 18.31
CA SER A 128 -10.26 6.31 17.83
C SER A 128 -10.16 6.14 16.31
N SER A 129 -10.24 4.90 15.85
CA SER A 129 -10.29 4.58 14.41
C SER A 129 -11.47 5.28 13.72
N ASN A 130 -11.24 5.81 12.52
CA ASN A 130 -12.32 6.34 11.67
C ASN A 130 -13.29 5.25 11.20
N TYR A 131 -12.86 3.99 11.20
CA TYR A 131 -13.63 2.85 10.67
C TYR A 131 -14.25 1.99 11.77
N GLN A 132 -13.60 1.87 12.93
CA GLN A 132 -14.05 1.10 14.08
C GLN A 132 -13.95 2.00 15.32
N PRO A 133 -15.03 2.67 15.74
CA PRO A 133 -15.01 3.68 16.81
C PRO A 133 -14.51 3.18 18.17
N GLU A 134 -14.70 1.90 18.45
CA GLU A 134 -14.27 1.21 19.65
C GLU A 134 -12.76 0.89 19.65
N LEU A 135 -12.11 0.94 18.49
CA LEU A 135 -10.69 0.64 18.37
C LEU A 135 -9.85 1.91 18.58
N ILE A 136 -9.02 1.88 19.61
CA ILE A 136 -7.98 2.91 19.83
C ILE A 136 -6.75 2.54 19.02
N MET A 137 -6.30 3.47 18.18
CA MET A 137 -5.18 3.25 17.28
C MET A 137 -3.85 3.49 18.00
N ASN A 138 -2.94 2.51 17.92
CA ASN A 138 -1.58 2.60 18.47
C ASN A 138 -0.64 3.40 17.55
N HIS A 139 -1.09 3.73 16.36
CA HIS A 139 -0.33 4.41 15.35
C HIS A 139 -1.07 5.65 14.84
N ILE A 140 -0.30 6.61 14.35
CA ILE A 140 -0.79 7.71 13.52
C ILE A 140 -0.46 7.41 12.05
N TYR A 141 -1.40 7.68 11.14
CA TYR A 141 -1.32 7.34 9.72
C TYR A 141 -1.09 8.56 8.85
N PHE A 142 -0.29 8.41 7.80
CA PHE A 142 0.02 9.48 6.87
C PHE A 142 0.41 8.92 5.49
N THR A 143 0.53 9.76 4.50
CA THR A 143 0.87 9.34 3.13
C THR A 143 1.75 10.38 2.45
N ALA A 144 2.51 9.97 1.44
CA ALA A 144 3.24 10.89 0.58
C ALA A 144 2.42 11.34 -0.66
N LEU A 145 1.12 11.01 -0.71
CA LEU A 145 0.21 11.43 -1.78
C LEU A 145 -0.82 12.41 -1.24
N VAL A 146 -0.76 13.68 -1.66
CA VAL A 146 -1.68 14.73 -1.20
C VAL A 146 -3.16 14.36 -1.39
N ASN A 147 -3.51 13.76 -2.53
CA ASN A 147 -4.89 13.33 -2.80
C ASN A 147 -5.33 12.13 -1.94
N GLY A 148 -4.38 11.29 -1.51
CA GLY A 148 -4.61 10.23 -0.52
C GLY A 148 -4.98 10.82 0.85
N ALA A 149 -4.25 11.84 1.29
CA ALA A 149 -4.57 12.59 2.50
C ALA A 149 -5.92 13.33 2.36
N GLY A 150 -6.21 13.91 1.18
CA GLY A 150 -7.51 14.54 0.89
C GLY A 150 -8.68 13.56 1.04
N LEU A 151 -8.54 12.34 0.53
CA LEU A 151 -9.53 11.28 0.72
C LEU A 151 -9.68 10.90 2.21
N ALA A 152 -8.58 10.78 2.94
CA ALA A 152 -8.62 10.50 4.37
C ALA A 152 -9.33 11.62 5.15
N ALA A 153 -9.10 12.90 4.80
CA ALA A 153 -9.80 14.04 5.38
C ALA A 153 -11.32 13.99 5.13
N ALA A 154 -11.72 13.65 3.90
CA ALA A 154 -13.13 13.54 3.51
C ALA A 154 -13.85 12.40 4.25
N LEU A 155 -13.15 11.30 4.54
CA LEU A 155 -13.68 10.14 5.27
C LEU A 155 -13.57 10.28 6.80
N ALA A 156 -12.81 11.27 7.29
CA ALA A 156 -12.63 11.49 8.72
C ALA A 156 -13.95 11.85 9.41
N LYS A 157 -14.11 11.42 10.69
CA LYS A 157 -15.26 11.75 11.52
C LYS A 157 -15.26 13.23 11.89
N GLY A 158 -16.45 13.75 12.15
CA GLY A 158 -16.68 15.14 12.55
C GLY A 158 -17.37 15.96 11.44
N ASP A 159 -17.78 17.14 11.84
CA ASP A 159 -18.57 18.10 11.03
C ASP A 159 -17.76 19.31 10.55
N ARG A 160 -16.48 19.40 10.98
CA ARG A 160 -15.58 20.48 10.56
C ARG A 160 -15.12 20.29 9.12
N HIS A 161 -14.50 21.33 8.56
CA HIS A 161 -13.94 21.31 7.22
C HIS A 161 -12.79 20.30 7.11
N GLU A 162 -12.67 19.68 5.94
CA GLU A 162 -11.57 18.81 5.54
C GLU A 162 -10.28 19.64 5.46
N ARG A 163 -9.22 19.13 6.07
CA ARG A 163 -7.88 19.72 6.08
C ARG A 163 -6.82 18.70 5.72
N VAL A 164 -5.81 19.14 4.99
CA VAL A 164 -4.62 18.34 4.67
C VAL A 164 -3.41 19.08 5.19
N TYR A 165 -2.73 18.48 6.16
CA TYR A 165 -1.52 19.04 6.73
C TYR A 165 -0.28 18.42 6.11
N VAL A 166 0.76 19.22 5.90
CA VAL A 166 2.12 18.73 5.69
C VAL A 166 2.68 18.34 7.04
N VAL A 167 3.22 17.12 7.13
CA VAL A 167 3.68 16.56 8.40
C VAL A 167 5.10 16.02 8.29
N GLU A 168 5.81 16.04 9.41
CA GLU A 168 7.11 15.40 9.59
C GLU A 168 7.01 14.34 10.69
N PRO A 169 7.37 13.06 10.40
CA PRO A 169 7.52 12.06 11.44
C PRO A 169 8.62 12.45 12.43
N THR A 170 8.36 12.34 13.73
CA THR A 170 9.35 12.63 14.78
C THR A 170 10.18 11.41 15.19
N GLY A 171 9.88 10.24 14.64
CA GLY A 171 10.57 8.98 14.88
C GLY A 171 10.45 8.05 13.67
N SER A 172 10.79 6.77 13.87
CA SER A 172 10.66 5.76 12.83
C SER A 172 9.21 5.56 12.40
N PHE A 173 9.04 5.11 11.17
CA PHE A 173 7.74 4.78 10.60
C PHE A 173 7.86 3.57 9.67
N GLU A 174 6.74 2.94 9.39
CA GLU A 174 6.68 1.76 8.54
C GLU A 174 5.57 1.89 7.48
N ASN A 175 5.63 1.03 6.46
CA ASN A 175 4.53 0.91 5.50
C ASN A 175 3.24 0.53 6.23
N ASP A 176 2.11 1.17 5.89
CA ASP A 176 0.82 0.81 6.47
C ASP A 176 0.40 -0.61 6.03
N PRO A 177 0.38 -1.60 6.94
CA PRO A 177 0.04 -2.99 6.61
C PRO A 177 -1.44 -3.16 6.22
N ASN A 178 -2.27 -2.17 6.48
CA ASN A 178 -3.69 -2.21 6.10
C ASN A 178 -3.89 -2.01 4.59
N VAL A 179 -2.89 -1.46 3.89
CA VAL A 179 -2.95 -1.21 2.43
C VAL A 179 -1.79 -1.81 1.65
N THR A 180 -0.63 -2.01 2.29
CA THR A 180 0.56 -2.59 1.65
C THR A 180 0.30 -4.06 1.25
N ASP A 181 0.70 -4.44 0.05
CA ASP A 181 0.52 -5.78 -0.54
C ASP A 181 -0.94 -6.29 -0.59
N LYS A 182 -1.93 -5.44 -0.37
CA LYS A 182 -3.35 -5.83 -0.39
C LYS A 182 -3.89 -5.96 -1.83
N LYS A 183 -4.01 -4.85 -2.52
CA LYS A 183 -4.55 -4.78 -3.88
C LYS A 183 -3.45 -4.85 -4.95
N PHE A 184 -2.35 -4.17 -4.71
CA PHE A 184 -1.16 -4.13 -5.55
C PHE A 184 0.05 -4.58 -4.74
N PRO A 185 1.12 -5.06 -5.39
CA PRO A 185 2.37 -5.37 -4.71
C PRO A 185 2.99 -4.09 -4.14
N GLY A 186 3.55 -4.18 -2.95
CA GLY A 186 4.16 -3.08 -2.22
C GLY A 186 3.17 -2.04 -1.71
N ASN A 187 3.64 -0.80 -1.62
CA ASN A 187 2.90 0.36 -1.09
C ASN A 187 2.71 1.46 -2.16
N PRO A 188 1.93 1.21 -3.23
CA PRO A 188 1.72 2.21 -4.29
C PRO A 188 0.96 3.45 -3.81
N THR A 189 0.26 3.36 -2.68
CA THR A 189 -0.43 4.49 -2.04
C THR A 189 0.53 5.35 -1.21
N ARG A 190 1.79 4.91 -1.06
CA ARG A 190 2.80 5.55 -0.21
C ARG A 190 2.22 5.93 1.14
N SER A 191 1.46 4.99 1.74
CA SER A 191 0.80 5.12 3.03
C SER A 191 1.65 4.51 4.12
N TYR A 192 1.80 5.23 5.21
CA TYR A 192 2.70 4.89 6.31
C TYR A 192 1.98 5.03 7.64
N ARG A 193 2.56 4.42 8.68
CA ARG A 193 2.14 4.61 10.06
C ARG A 193 3.35 4.74 11.00
N SER A 194 3.16 5.45 12.10
CA SER A 194 4.19 5.64 13.13
C SER A 194 3.58 5.56 14.53
N GLN A 195 4.34 5.02 15.47
CA GLN A 195 4.03 5.11 16.90
C GLN A 195 4.55 6.42 17.51
N ALA A 196 5.50 7.08 16.83
CA ALA A 196 5.94 8.41 17.21
C ALA A 196 4.98 9.48 16.68
N PRO A 197 4.89 10.65 17.31
CA PRO A 197 4.07 11.76 16.84
C PRO A 197 4.47 12.24 15.44
N LEU A 198 3.51 12.87 14.75
CA LEU A 198 3.77 13.67 13.55
C LEU A 198 3.72 15.15 13.92
N LYS A 199 4.74 15.92 13.51
CA LYS A 199 4.74 17.36 13.67
C LYS A 199 4.08 18.03 12.48
N ILE A 200 3.14 18.95 12.72
CA ILE A 200 2.55 19.79 11.70
C ILE A 200 3.57 20.85 11.27
N VAL A 201 3.89 20.90 9.98
CA VAL A 201 4.85 21.88 9.41
C VAL A 201 4.22 22.80 8.38
N GLY A 202 2.98 22.51 7.94
CA GLY A 202 2.23 23.36 7.01
C GLY A 202 0.83 22.81 6.75
N GLU A 203 0.07 23.52 5.95
CA GLU A 203 -1.25 23.10 5.47
C GLU A 203 -1.28 23.22 3.95
N VAL A 204 -1.87 22.23 3.28
CA VAL A 204 -2.14 22.25 1.83
C VAL A 204 -3.57 22.67 1.63
N THR A 205 -3.80 23.65 0.76
CA THR A 205 -5.13 24.19 0.45
C THR A 205 -5.66 23.69 -0.89
N ASP A 206 -4.78 23.19 -1.75
CA ASP A 206 -5.10 22.73 -3.11
C ASP A 206 -4.89 21.23 -3.25
N TRP A 207 -5.99 20.47 -3.25
CA TRP A 207 -6.03 19.03 -3.56
C TRP A 207 -7.35 18.66 -4.22
N VAL A 208 -7.41 17.49 -4.87
CA VAL A 208 -8.63 16.99 -5.52
C VAL A 208 -9.65 16.57 -4.46
N ARG A 209 -10.74 17.33 -4.34
CA ARG A 209 -11.86 17.02 -3.45
C ARG A 209 -12.74 15.92 -4.03
N GLN A 210 -13.25 15.08 -3.16
CA GLN A 210 -14.19 14.03 -3.55
C GLN A 210 -15.60 14.62 -3.72
N THR A 211 -16.33 14.17 -4.76
CA THR A 211 -17.75 14.48 -4.88
C THR A 211 -18.57 13.68 -3.85
N PRO A 212 -19.81 14.10 -3.51
CA PRO A 212 -20.68 13.34 -2.63
C PRO A 212 -20.89 11.88 -3.09
N GLU A 213 -21.02 11.66 -4.40
CA GLU A 213 -21.21 10.34 -5.02
C GLU A 213 -19.96 9.46 -4.86
N GLN A 214 -18.76 10.04 -5.05
CA GLN A 214 -17.49 9.36 -4.84
C GLN A 214 -17.32 8.98 -3.36
N LEU A 215 -17.65 9.87 -2.44
CA LEU A 215 -17.61 9.60 -1.00
C LEU A 215 -18.58 8.50 -0.60
N GLN A 216 -19.80 8.50 -1.15
CA GLN A 216 -20.76 7.43 -0.90
C GLN A 216 -20.20 6.08 -1.38
N THR A 217 -19.67 6.03 -2.60
CA THR A 217 -19.02 4.83 -3.14
C THR A 217 -17.87 4.33 -2.25
N TRP A 218 -17.05 5.24 -1.72
CA TRP A 218 -15.97 4.88 -0.80
C TRP A 218 -16.51 4.31 0.52
N ARG A 219 -17.54 4.92 1.11
CA ARG A 219 -18.17 4.44 2.35
C ARG A 219 -18.77 3.05 2.19
N GLU A 220 -19.43 2.80 1.06
CA GLU A 220 -19.99 1.48 0.73
C GLU A 220 -18.88 0.42 0.59
N LYS A 221 -17.80 0.73 -0.15
CA LYS A 221 -16.64 -0.17 -0.27
C LYS A 221 -16.01 -0.47 1.08
N LEU A 222 -15.84 0.52 1.94
CA LEU A 222 -15.29 0.34 3.28
C LEU A 222 -16.22 -0.46 4.20
N ALA A 223 -17.55 -0.30 4.06
CA ALA A 223 -18.52 -1.08 4.83
C ALA A 223 -18.51 -2.57 4.45
N ILE A 224 -18.27 -2.88 3.17
CA ILE A 224 -18.16 -4.26 2.67
C ILE A 224 -16.80 -4.86 3.03
N SER A 225 -15.73 -4.06 2.95
CA SER A 225 -14.34 -4.47 3.18
C SER A 225 -13.96 -4.46 4.67
N ARG A 226 -14.80 -5.02 5.54
CA ARG A 226 -14.54 -5.14 6.98
C ARG A 226 -13.49 -6.22 7.26
N GLY A 227 -12.27 -5.99 6.77
CA GLY A 227 -11.11 -6.76 7.19
C GLY A 227 -10.68 -6.36 8.61
N GLU A 228 -9.93 -7.24 9.27
CA GLU A 228 -9.23 -6.93 10.51
C GLU A 228 -8.31 -5.73 10.30
N ILE A 229 -8.41 -4.71 11.15
CA ILE A 229 -7.47 -3.58 11.17
C ILE A 229 -6.23 -4.05 11.93
N ILE A 230 -5.09 -4.01 11.24
CA ILE A 230 -3.78 -4.28 11.84
C ILE A 230 -3.35 -3.00 12.57
N ASN A 231 -3.49 -3.03 13.88
CA ASN A 231 -3.20 -1.90 14.76
C ASN A 231 -1.78 -1.98 15.34
#